data_f350b1eec93f71ee6b62e789e1bf7278
#
_entry.id   f350b1eec93f71ee6b62e789e1bf7278
#
_cell.length_a   1.000
_cell.length_b   1.000
_cell.length_c   1.000
_cell.angle_alpha   90.00
_cell.angle_beta   90.00
_cell.angle_gamma   90.00
#
_symmetry.space_group_name_H-M   'P 1'
#
loop_
_entity.id
_entity.type
_entity.pdbx_description
1 polymer ?
#
loop_
_entity_poly.entity_id
_entity_poly.type
_entity_poly.pdbx_seq_one_letter_code
_entity_poly.pdbx_strand_id
1 'polypeptide(L)'
;MELLYDSFARVLADSGLTTLLNALPAWLAFDERQLIFVLATPVFIGVFVWEYLKIRHDHRLVDTRESVRNFMLGAGYQTTELLFAGLIAFPVHALAYQHRLFDIPLTITTAVLLWVLTDLCFYWMHRSAHRIRWFWAAHVTHHSSERMNFSTAMRQNATNIFNGGWLF
;
A
#
# COMPACT_ATOMS: atom_id res chain seq x y z
N MET A 1 10.90 -11.28 16.97
CA MET A 1 9.81 -11.38 16.00
C MET A 1 9.01 -12.65 16.22
N GLU A 2 9.64 -13.79 16.47
CA GLU A 2 8.94 -15.03 16.84
C GLU A 2 7.98 -14.81 18.01
N LEU A 3 8.39 -14.15 19.08
CA LEU A 3 7.54 -13.88 20.25
C LEU A 3 6.29 -13.04 19.96
N LEU A 4 6.38 -12.04 19.07
CA LEU A 4 5.23 -11.24 18.65
C LEU A 4 4.35 -12.01 17.67
N TYR A 5 4.99 -12.75 16.76
CA TYR A 5 4.30 -13.64 15.83
C TYR A 5 3.56 -14.75 16.58
N ASP A 6 4.24 -15.44 17.54
CA ASP A 6 3.65 -16.49 18.36
C ASP A 6 2.53 -15.97 19.27
N SER A 7 2.63 -14.72 19.73
CA SER A 7 1.56 -14.08 20.52
C SER A 7 0.36 -13.75 19.65
N PHE A 8 0.58 -13.22 18.45
CA PHE A 8 -0.48 -12.92 17.49
C PHE A 8 -1.14 -14.21 16.95
N ALA A 9 -0.33 -15.21 16.59
CA ALA A 9 -0.81 -16.52 16.16
C ALA A 9 -1.64 -17.22 17.25
N ARG A 10 -1.25 -17.11 18.53
CA ARG A 10 -2.05 -17.62 19.67
C ARG A 10 -3.39 -16.89 19.80
N VAL A 11 -3.40 -15.57 19.74
CA VAL A 11 -4.65 -14.77 19.79
C VAL A 11 -5.59 -15.17 18.65
N LEU A 12 -5.06 -15.39 17.46
CA LEU A 12 -5.85 -15.84 16.30
C LEU A 12 -6.37 -17.27 16.52
N ALA A 13 -5.54 -18.18 17.05
CA ALA A 13 -5.94 -19.56 17.36
C ALA A 13 -7.04 -19.58 18.42
N ASP A 14 -6.88 -18.82 19.49
CA ASP A 14 -7.85 -18.72 20.60
C ASP A 14 -9.18 -18.06 20.17
N SER A 15 -9.16 -17.21 19.13
CA SER A 15 -10.36 -16.58 18.58
C SER A 15 -11.23 -17.50 17.72
N GLY A 16 -10.79 -18.73 17.45
CA GLY A 16 -11.45 -19.64 16.51
C GLY A 16 -11.35 -19.23 15.03
N LEU A 17 -10.69 -18.11 14.75
CA LEU A 17 -10.56 -17.57 13.40
C LEU A 17 -9.72 -18.48 12.51
N THR A 18 -8.65 -19.08 13.06
CA THR A 18 -7.83 -20.08 12.34
C THR A 18 -8.65 -21.31 11.93
N THR A 19 -9.57 -21.74 12.77
CA THR A 19 -10.48 -22.86 12.46
C THR A 19 -11.42 -22.50 11.30
N LEU A 20 -11.94 -21.30 11.31
CA LEU A 20 -12.76 -20.76 10.20
C LEU A 20 -11.95 -20.61 8.90
N LEU A 21 -10.72 -20.09 8.98
CA LEU A 21 -9.84 -19.93 7.83
C LEU A 21 -9.42 -21.27 7.23
N ASN A 22 -9.14 -22.27 8.06
CA ASN A 22 -8.81 -23.64 7.63
C ASN A 22 -10.01 -24.40 7.03
N ALA A 23 -11.23 -23.97 7.32
CA ALA A 23 -12.46 -24.51 6.72
C ALA A 23 -12.74 -23.91 5.32
N LEU A 24 -12.00 -22.88 4.90
CA LEU A 24 -12.15 -22.29 3.57
C LEU A 24 -11.60 -23.23 2.49
N PRO A 25 -12.22 -23.23 1.29
CA PRO A 25 -11.65 -23.96 0.15
C PRO A 25 -10.21 -23.51 -0.12
N ALA A 26 -9.36 -24.42 -0.58
CA ALA A 26 -7.91 -24.18 -0.76
C ALA A 26 -7.60 -22.96 -1.65
N TRP A 27 -8.49 -22.59 -2.58
CA TRP A 27 -8.36 -21.40 -3.41
C TRP A 27 -8.70 -20.08 -2.69
N LEU A 28 -9.31 -20.17 -1.49
CA LEU A 28 -9.58 -19.06 -0.57
C LEU A 28 -8.72 -19.13 0.69
N ALA A 29 -7.80 -20.11 0.78
CA ALA A 29 -6.90 -20.21 1.93
C ALA A 29 -5.94 -19.03 1.94
N PHE A 30 -6.05 -18.18 2.98
CA PHE A 30 -5.17 -17.03 3.19
C PHE A 30 -4.04 -17.43 4.12
N ASP A 31 -2.81 -17.05 3.76
CA ASP A 31 -1.70 -17.03 4.71
C ASP A 31 -2.02 -16.00 5.81
N GLU A 32 -1.59 -16.25 7.04
CA GLU A 32 -1.73 -15.35 8.19
C GLU A 32 -1.21 -13.94 7.88
N ARG A 33 -0.19 -13.83 7.01
CA ARG A 33 0.36 -12.55 6.54
C ARG A 33 -0.61 -11.75 5.67
N GLN A 34 -1.49 -12.44 4.97
CA GLN A 34 -2.51 -11.82 4.11
C GLN A 34 -3.74 -11.41 4.91
N LEU A 35 -3.93 -11.96 6.11
CA LEU A 35 -5.11 -11.74 6.93
C LEU A 35 -5.33 -10.24 7.24
N ILE A 36 -4.25 -9.50 7.51
CA ILE A 36 -4.36 -8.06 7.79
C ILE A 36 -4.96 -7.29 6.60
N PHE A 37 -4.58 -7.66 5.39
CA PHE A 37 -5.12 -7.02 4.17
C PHE A 37 -6.57 -7.44 3.92
N VAL A 38 -6.90 -8.72 4.17
CA VAL A 38 -8.26 -9.24 4.05
C VAL A 38 -9.20 -8.56 5.04
N LEU A 39 -8.76 -8.31 6.28
CA LEU A 39 -9.53 -7.63 7.30
C LEU A 39 -9.59 -6.10 7.08
N ALA A 40 -8.51 -5.49 6.59
CA ALA A 40 -8.46 -4.05 6.33
C ALA A 40 -9.29 -3.65 5.10
N THR A 41 -9.31 -4.49 4.06
CA THR A 41 -10.00 -4.17 2.79
C THR A 41 -11.49 -3.84 2.98
N PRO A 42 -12.31 -4.64 3.69
CA PRO A 42 -13.73 -4.30 3.91
C PRO A 42 -13.89 -3.01 4.74
N VAL A 43 -12.97 -2.70 5.65
CA VAL A 43 -13.00 -1.44 6.40
C VAL A 43 -12.77 -0.26 5.45
N PHE A 44 -11.76 -0.33 4.59
CA PHE A 44 -11.50 0.70 3.57
C PHE A 44 -12.68 0.88 2.63
N ILE A 45 -13.24 -0.22 2.13
CA ILE A 45 -14.44 -0.18 1.26
C ILE A 45 -15.61 0.43 2.02
N GLY A 46 -15.83 0.03 3.27
CA GLY A 46 -16.92 0.54 4.11
C GLY A 46 -16.81 2.05 4.35
N VAL A 47 -15.63 2.54 4.68
CA VAL A 47 -15.36 3.98 4.88
C VAL A 47 -15.56 4.75 3.58
N PHE A 48 -15.06 4.21 2.45
CA PHE A 48 -15.25 4.82 1.14
C PHE A 48 -16.74 4.92 0.76
N VAL A 49 -17.48 3.83 0.90
CA VAL A 49 -18.93 3.80 0.60
C VAL A 49 -19.69 4.75 1.53
N TRP A 50 -19.35 4.77 2.82
CA TRP A 50 -19.95 5.66 3.80
C TRP A 50 -19.72 7.13 3.42
N GLU A 51 -18.50 7.52 3.11
CA GLU A 51 -18.21 8.88 2.67
C GLU A 51 -19.01 9.21 1.41
N TYR A 52 -18.92 8.36 0.37
CA TYR A 52 -19.64 8.58 -0.89
C TYR A 52 -21.14 8.79 -0.67
N LEU A 53 -21.78 7.94 0.14
CA LEU A 53 -23.20 8.06 0.45
C LEU A 53 -23.54 9.36 1.21
N LYS A 54 -22.64 9.82 2.07
CA LYS A 54 -22.79 11.08 2.84
C LYS A 54 -22.73 12.30 1.94
N ILE A 55 -21.78 12.35 1.01
CA ILE A 55 -21.46 13.56 0.27
C ILE A 55 -21.92 13.54 -1.20
N ARG A 56 -22.51 12.43 -1.69
CA ARG A 56 -22.92 12.26 -3.10
C ARG A 56 -23.90 13.31 -3.62
N HIS A 57 -24.63 13.98 -2.72
CA HIS A 57 -25.58 15.04 -3.04
C HIS A 57 -24.94 16.44 -3.10
N ASP A 58 -23.71 16.57 -2.62
CA ASP A 58 -22.94 17.82 -2.72
C ASP A 58 -21.96 17.76 -3.88
N HIS A 59 -22.34 18.34 -4.99
CA HIS A 59 -21.51 18.42 -6.20
C HIS A 59 -20.20 19.20 -6.02
N ARG A 60 -20.04 19.92 -4.90
CA ARG A 60 -18.77 20.58 -4.56
C ARG A 60 -17.76 19.59 -4.01
N LEU A 61 -18.22 18.51 -3.39
CA LEU A 61 -17.38 17.49 -2.74
C LEU A 61 -17.20 16.26 -3.61
N VAL A 62 -18.22 15.88 -4.40
CA VAL A 62 -18.20 14.69 -5.25
C VAL A 62 -18.60 14.99 -6.68
N ASP A 63 -17.79 14.52 -7.60
CA ASP A 63 -18.15 14.29 -9.00
C ASP A 63 -17.91 12.81 -9.30
N THR A 64 -18.97 12.11 -9.66
CA THR A 64 -18.92 10.67 -9.96
C THR A 64 -17.93 10.37 -11.11
N ARG A 65 -17.87 11.24 -12.13
CA ARG A 65 -16.93 11.08 -13.24
C ARG A 65 -15.47 11.22 -12.77
N GLU A 66 -15.21 12.15 -11.87
CA GLU A 66 -13.89 12.31 -11.27
C GLU A 66 -13.54 11.10 -10.40
N SER A 67 -14.47 10.63 -9.57
CA SER A 67 -14.26 9.43 -8.75
C SER A 67 -13.95 8.20 -9.60
N VAL A 68 -14.69 7.97 -10.70
CA VAL A 68 -14.38 6.88 -11.63
C VAL A 68 -12.99 7.03 -12.25
N ARG A 69 -12.62 8.23 -12.68
CA ARG A 69 -11.27 8.50 -13.20
C ARG A 69 -10.18 8.24 -12.15
N ASN A 70 -10.41 8.60 -10.89
CA ASN A 70 -9.49 8.33 -9.79
C ASN A 70 -9.25 6.83 -9.62
N PHE A 71 -10.31 6.01 -9.64
CA PHE A 71 -10.19 4.56 -9.60
C PHE A 71 -9.47 3.97 -10.82
N MET A 72 -9.77 4.46 -12.01
CA MET A 72 -9.08 4.01 -13.23
C MET A 72 -7.58 4.33 -13.19
N LEU A 73 -7.22 5.52 -12.72
CA LEU A 73 -5.81 5.91 -12.51
C LEU A 73 -5.15 5.03 -11.45
N GLY A 74 -5.82 4.78 -10.32
CA GLY A 74 -5.34 3.87 -9.28
C GLY A 74 -5.15 2.45 -9.78
N ALA A 75 -6.09 1.91 -10.55
CA ALA A 75 -5.98 0.59 -11.14
C ALA A 75 -4.82 0.50 -12.15
N GLY A 76 -4.65 1.51 -13.00
CA GLY A 76 -3.53 1.61 -13.93
C GLY A 76 -2.19 1.68 -13.20
N TYR A 77 -2.10 2.51 -12.16
CA TYR A 77 -0.93 2.59 -11.28
C TYR A 77 -0.62 1.22 -10.64
N GLN A 78 -1.61 0.59 -10.01
CA GLN A 78 -1.43 -0.70 -9.35
C GLN A 78 -0.97 -1.80 -10.30
N THR A 79 -1.52 -1.81 -11.53
CA THR A 79 -1.09 -2.76 -12.57
C THR A 79 0.38 -2.53 -12.96
N THR A 80 0.76 -1.28 -13.16
CA THR A 80 2.14 -0.92 -13.52
C THR A 80 3.12 -1.25 -12.39
N GLU A 81 2.76 -0.95 -11.14
CA GLU A 81 3.55 -1.30 -9.95
C GLU A 81 3.74 -2.80 -9.82
N LEU A 82 2.67 -3.59 -10.00
CA LEU A 82 2.74 -5.04 -9.90
C LEU A 82 3.66 -5.65 -10.96
N LEU A 83 3.53 -5.20 -12.21
CA LEU A 83 4.40 -5.64 -13.31
C LEU A 83 5.86 -5.23 -13.07
N PHE A 84 6.08 -3.99 -12.66
CA PHE A 84 7.42 -3.49 -12.36
C PHE A 84 8.04 -4.21 -11.14
N ALA A 85 7.26 -4.41 -10.09
CA ALA A 85 7.71 -5.14 -8.90
C ALA A 85 8.14 -6.57 -9.27
N GLY A 86 7.34 -7.31 -10.06
CA GLY A 86 7.67 -8.67 -10.46
C GLY A 86 8.85 -8.76 -11.41
N LEU A 87 8.93 -7.86 -12.40
CA LEU A 87 9.92 -7.96 -13.48
C LEU A 87 11.26 -7.29 -13.15
N ILE A 88 11.26 -6.29 -12.29
CA ILE A 88 12.45 -5.46 -12.03
C ILE A 88 12.76 -5.36 -10.54
N ALA A 89 11.85 -4.85 -9.73
CA ALA A 89 12.17 -4.54 -8.34
C ALA A 89 12.53 -5.81 -7.55
N PHE A 90 11.73 -6.86 -7.63
CA PHE A 90 12.00 -8.10 -6.93
C PHE A 90 13.33 -8.77 -7.34
N PRO A 91 13.67 -8.94 -8.63
CA PRO A 91 14.99 -9.44 -9.04
C PRO A 91 16.16 -8.58 -8.55
N VAL A 92 16.02 -7.25 -8.59
CA VAL A 92 17.06 -6.32 -8.09
C VAL A 92 17.24 -6.46 -6.57
N HIS A 93 16.16 -6.50 -5.82
CA HIS A 93 16.24 -6.70 -4.36
C HIS A 93 16.80 -8.09 -4.00
N ALA A 94 16.40 -9.15 -4.73
CA ALA A 94 16.94 -10.49 -4.53
C ALA A 94 18.45 -10.54 -4.77
N LEU A 95 18.92 -9.89 -5.85
CA LEU A 95 20.35 -9.76 -6.13
C LEU A 95 21.08 -8.96 -5.06
N ALA A 96 20.55 -7.80 -4.66
CA ALA A 96 21.12 -6.99 -3.58
C ALA A 96 21.18 -7.76 -2.27
N TYR A 97 20.15 -8.53 -1.95
CA TYR A 97 20.10 -9.39 -0.76
C TYR A 97 21.21 -10.46 -0.77
N GLN A 98 21.50 -11.07 -1.92
CA GLN A 98 22.60 -12.04 -2.05
C GLN A 98 23.98 -11.42 -1.77
N HIS A 99 24.15 -10.14 -2.05
CA HIS A 99 25.39 -9.37 -1.84
C HIS A 99 25.35 -8.48 -0.60
N ARG A 100 24.43 -8.75 0.35
CA ARG A 100 24.31 -7.97 1.59
C ARG A 100 25.61 -8.03 2.39
N LEU A 101 25.98 -6.89 2.97
CA LEU A 101 27.19 -6.78 3.79
C LEU A 101 26.98 -7.25 5.23
N PHE A 102 25.73 -7.26 5.72
CA PHE A 102 25.37 -7.59 7.09
C PHE A 102 24.10 -8.42 7.13
N ASP A 103 24.04 -9.32 8.10
CA ASP A 103 22.82 -9.99 8.51
C ASP A 103 22.28 -9.31 9.75
N ILE A 104 21.25 -8.49 9.56
CA ILE A 104 20.63 -7.73 10.64
C ILE A 104 19.43 -8.54 11.18
N PRO A 105 19.51 -9.02 12.42
CA PRO A 105 18.39 -9.77 12.99
C PRO A 105 17.18 -8.86 13.17
N LEU A 106 15.99 -9.37 12.90
CA LEU A 106 14.75 -8.64 13.11
C LEU A 106 14.35 -8.72 14.60
N THR A 107 14.69 -7.70 15.34
CA THR A 107 14.30 -7.44 16.73
C THR A 107 13.31 -6.28 16.78
N ILE A 108 12.70 -6.03 17.94
CA ILE A 108 11.83 -4.84 18.13
C ILE A 108 12.61 -3.56 17.80
N THR A 109 13.86 -3.46 18.26
CA THR A 109 14.72 -2.28 18.01
C THR A 109 14.98 -2.09 16.51
N THR A 110 15.39 -3.15 15.80
CA THR A 110 15.66 -3.08 14.36
C THR A 110 14.40 -2.86 13.55
N ALA A 111 13.25 -3.38 13.99
CA ALA A 111 11.96 -3.12 13.36
C ALA A 111 11.54 -1.65 13.50
N VAL A 112 11.70 -1.05 14.69
CA VAL A 112 11.43 0.39 14.91
C VAL A 112 12.38 1.25 14.09
N LEU A 113 13.67 0.91 14.06
CA LEU A 113 14.65 1.62 13.24
C LEU A 113 14.31 1.53 11.74
N LEU A 114 13.94 0.35 11.26
CA LEU A 114 13.52 0.15 9.88
C LEU A 114 12.31 1.00 9.55
N TRP A 115 11.31 1.03 10.42
CA TRP A 115 10.12 1.87 10.23
C TRP A 115 10.47 3.36 10.13
N VAL A 116 11.26 3.89 11.09
CA VAL A 116 11.69 5.30 11.09
C VAL A 116 12.52 5.64 9.84
N LEU A 117 13.45 4.75 9.45
CA LEU A 117 14.27 4.98 8.26
C LEU A 117 13.43 4.94 6.97
N THR A 118 12.47 4.03 6.87
CA THR A 118 11.57 3.95 5.72
C THR A 118 10.72 5.22 5.63
N ASP A 119 10.18 5.71 6.75
CA ASP A 119 9.41 6.96 6.81
C ASP A 119 10.26 8.18 6.40
N LEU A 120 11.51 8.22 6.86
CA LEU A 120 12.47 9.26 6.46
C LEU A 120 12.79 9.22 4.96
N CYS A 121 12.99 8.02 4.39
CA CYS A 121 13.19 7.84 2.96
C CYS A 121 11.96 8.29 2.16
N PHE A 122 10.76 7.90 2.61
CA PHE A 122 9.50 8.34 2.02
C PHE A 122 9.35 9.87 2.05
N TYR A 123 9.66 10.50 3.20
CA TYR A 123 9.65 11.96 3.31
C TYR A 123 10.55 12.62 2.26
N TRP A 124 11.80 12.16 2.11
CA TRP A 124 12.74 12.75 1.17
C TRP A 124 12.31 12.50 -0.29
N MET A 125 11.81 11.31 -0.59
CA MET A 125 11.26 10.99 -1.92
C MET A 125 10.08 11.91 -2.24
N HIS A 126 9.10 12.03 -1.35
CA HIS A 126 7.92 12.88 -1.52
C HIS A 126 8.29 14.37 -1.63
N ARG A 127 9.21 14.85 -0.76
CA ARG A 127 9.75 16.20 -0.84
C ARG A 127 10.44 16.46 -2.17
N SER A 128 11.19 15.50 -2.67
CA SER A 128 11.85 15.58 -4.00
C SER A 128 10.83 15.65 -5.13
N ALA A 129 9.72 14.92 -5.00
CA ALA A 129 8.61 14.98 -5.96
C ALA A 129 8.00 16.38 -6.07
N HIS A 130 8.03 17.19 -5.00
CA HIS A 130 7.61 18.58 -5.02
C HIS A 130 8.68 19.59 -5.44
N ARG A 131 9.95 19.19 -5.59
CA ARG A 131 11.06 20.09 -5.86
C ARG A 131 11.75 19.82 -7.20
N ILE A 132 11.72 18.60 -7.69
CA ILE A 132 12.40 18.17 -8.91
C ILE A 132 11.35 17.99 -10.01
N ARG A 133 11.50 18.70 -11.13
CA ARG A 133 10.53 18.70 -12.25
C ARG A 133 10.21 17.29 -12.77
N TRP A 134 11.21 16.43 -12.87
CA TRP A 134 11.04 15.04 -13.32
C TRP A 134 10.10 14.27 -12.38
N PHE A 135 10.35 14.34 -11.08
CA PHE A 135 9.54 13.67 -10.08
C PHE A 135 8.15 14.30 -9.96
N TRP A 136 8.08 15.64 -10.09
CA TRP A 136 6.80 16.33 -10.13
C TRP A 136 5.92 15.87 -11.29
N ALA A 137 6.48 15.60 -12.48
CA ALA A 137 5.71 15.10 -13.61
C ALA A 137 5.01 13.76 -13.33
N ALA A 138 5.62 12.90 -12.51
CA ALA A 138 4.98 11.67 -12.05
C ALA A 138 3.99 11.90 -10.90
N HIS A 139 4.18 12.97 -10.10
CA HIS A 139 3.43 13.22 -8.87
C HIS A 139 2.25 14.20 -9.03
N VAL A 140 2.30 15.09 -10.01
CA VAL A 140 1.27 16.12 -10.23
C VAL A 140 -0.14 15.54 -10.40
N THR A 141 -0.27 14.36 -10.92
CA THR A 141 -1.56 13.67 -11.08
C THR A 141 -2.28 13.51 -9.74
N HIS A 142 -1.52 13.17 -8.68
CA HIS A 142 -2.05 13.04 -7.33
C HIS A 142 -2.61 14.37 -6.80
N HIS A 143 -1.97 15.50 -7.15
CA HIS A 143 -2.37 16.84 -6.75
C HIS A 143 -3.36 17.54 -7.71
N SER A 144 -3.83 16.85 -8.75
CA SER A 144 -4.68 17.47 -9.78
C SER A 144 -6.18 17.33 -9.55
N SER A 145 -6.61 16.77 -8.39
CA SER A 145 -8.03 16.74 -8.03
C SER A 145 -8.48 18.10 -7.51
N GLU A 146 -9.63 18.56 -7.96
CA GLU A 146 -10.26 19.79 -7.47
C GLU A 146 -11.15 19.53 -6.25
N ARG A 147 -11.49 18.25 -5.99
CA ARG A 147 -12.36 17.82 -4.91
C ARG A 147 -11.65 16.82 -4.02
N MET A 148 -11.60 17.14 -2.72
CA MET A 148 -10.94 16.30 -1.73
C MET A 148 -11.95 15.33 -1.12
N ASN A 149 -11.83 14.05 -1.47
CA ASN A 149 -12.58 12.94 -0.91
C ASN A 149 -11.74 11.66 -0.97
N PHE A 150 -12.20 10.54 -0.39
CA PHE A 150 -11.42 9.31 -0.35
C PHE A 150 -11.02 8.77 -1.73
N SER A 151 -11.82 9.02 -2.79
CA SER A 151 -11.43 8.59 -4.13
C SER A 151 -10.15 9.27 -4.61
N THR A 152 -9.84 10.48 -4.11
CA THR A 152 -8.62 11.22 -4.45
C THR A 152 -7.35 10.46 -4.02
N ALA A 153 -7.42 9.68 -2.95
CA ALA A 153 -6.30 8.84 -2.52
C ALA A 153 -5.91 7.79 -3.58
N MET A 154 -6.88 7.35 -4.39
CA MET A 154 -6.64 6.40 -5.49
C MET A 154 -6.04 7.07 -6.74
N ARG A 155 -5.97 8.41 -6.77
CA ARG A 155 -5.48 9.18 -7.91
C ARG A 155 -3.96 9.14 -7.97
N GLN A 156 -3.43 8.09 -8.58
CA GLN A 156 -2.00 7.87 -8.76
C GLN A 156 -1.64 7.82 -10.24
N ASN A 157 -0.37 8.04 -10.54
CA ASN A 157 0.13 7.99 -11.92
C ASN A 157 0.93 6.69 -12.16
N ALA A 158 0.63 6.00 -13.24
CA ALA A 158 1.37 4.81 -13.66
C ALA A 158 2.89 5.05 -13.85
N THR A 159 3.31 6.30 -14.09
CA THR A 159 4.73 6.67 -14.20
C THR A 159 5.42 6.89 -12.84
N ASN A 160 4.72 6.69 -11.73
CA ASN A 160 5.28 6.88 -10.38
C ASN A 160 6.46 5.93 -10.08
N ILE A 161 6.55 4.79 -10.78
CA ILE A 161 7.71 3.88 -10.73
C ILE A 161 9.04 4.57 -11.04
N PHE A 162 9.04 5.67 -11.82
CA PHE A 162 10.25 6.40 -12.19
C PHE A 162 10.73 7.38 -11.13
N ASN A 163 10.04 7.53 -10.01
CA ASN A 163 10.47 8.40 -8.91
C ASN A 163 11.47 7.71 -7.94
N GLY A 164 11.75 6.44 -8.14
CA GLY A 164 12.72 5.68 -7.35
C GLY A 164 12.21 5.22 -5.97
N GLY A 165 10.93 5.42 -5.64
CA GLY A 165 10.36 5.02 -4.35
C GLY A 165 10.44 3.51 -4.07
N TRP A 166 10.57 2.70 -5.10
CA TRP A 166 10.72 1.24 -5.01
C TRP A 166 12.13 0.78 -4.55
N LEU A 167 13.08 1.70 -4.41
CA LEU A 167 14.42 1.41 -3.90
C LEU A 167 14.49 1.33 -2.37
N PHE A 168 13.41 1.70 -1.65
CA PHE A 168 13.38 1.78 -0.20
C PHE A 168 12.49 0.74 0.47
#